data_915e4e7ac1d6920299ef8ce7e4db2de7
#
_entry.id   915e4e7ac1d6920299ef8ce7e4db2de7
#
_cell.length_a   1.000
_cell.length_b   1.000
_cell.length_c   1.000
_cell.angle_alpha   90.00
_cell.angle_beta   90.00
_cell.angle_gamma   90.00
#
_symmetry.space_group_name_H-M   'P 1'
#
loop_
_entity.id
_entity.type
_entity.pdbx_description
1 polymer ?
#
loop_
_entity_poly.entity_id
_entity_poly.type
_entity_poly.pdbx_seq_one_letter_code
_entity_poly.pdbx_strand_id
1 'polypeptide(L)'
;MKKLIIIFLVRFLFGQLDYGFDFSKSGSAGFQFLKINIGAGPTGMGGAGASLVDDGNAIFWNVAGITGIDKFHFSVSDNDWLVNSKIQSAVLAKRFKDNVFAVNLISFRVESFEETTIQEPYGTGRMVNAGDDLFGLAYGRNFTDKLSLGIQLKYVNEIL
;
A
#
# COMPACT_ATOMS: atom_id res chain seq x y z
N MET A 1 11.81 33.43 12.68
CA MET A 1 11.54 32.27 11.80
C MET A 1 11.90 30.93 12.46
N LYS A 2 13.09 30.73 13.03
CA LYS A 2 13.48 29.44 13.67
C LYS A 2 12.52 28.98 14.81
N LYS A 3 12.01 29.91 15.64
CA LYS A 3 11.04 29.59 16.72
C LYS A 3 9.67 29.12 16.21
N LEU A 4 9.22 29.64 15.06
CA LEU A 4 7.94 29.24 14.44
C LEU A 4 8.00 27.82 13.88
N ILE A 5 9.13 27.43 13.28
CA ILE A 5 9.36 26.07 12.73
C ILE A 5 9.38 25.04 13.86
N ILE A 6 9.99 25.37 15.03
CA ILE A 6 10.02 24.48 16.19
C ILE A 6 8.62 24.28 16.76
N ILE A 7 7.80 25.32 16.84
CA ILE A 7 6.40 25.23 17.33
C ILE A 7 5.56 24.39 16.37
N PHE A 8 5.76 24.49 15.04
CA PHE A 8 5.06 23.68 14.05
C PHE A 8 5.48 22.20 14.12
N LEU A 9 6.76 21.92 14.31
CA LEU A 9 7.29 20.56 14.48
C LEU A 9 6.79 19.91 15.78
N VAL A 10 6.75 20.67 16.88
CA VAL A 10 6.22 20.17 18.16
C VAL A 10 4.71 19.89 18.07
N ARG A 11 3.93 20.73 17.40
CA ARG A 11 2.50 20.47 17.18
C ARG A 11 2.24 19.25 16.28
N PHE A 12 3.10 19.03 15.28
CA PHE A 12 3.02 17.85 14.43
C PHE A 12 3.31 16.55 15.19
N LEU A 13 4.26 16.58 16.14
CA LEU A 13 4.61 15.44 17.01
C LEU A 13 3.51 15.14 18.05
N PHE A 14 2.86 16.15 18.61
CA PHE A 14 1.83 15.97 19.65
C PHE A 14 0.41 15.80 19.08
N GLY A 15 0.17 16.15 17.82
CA GLY A 15 -1.13 15.97 17.16
C GLY A 15 -1.51 14.51 16.88
N GLN A 16 -0.61 13.56 17.16
CA GLN A 16 -0.83 12.12 16.95
C GLN A 16 -1.11 11.34 18.25
N LEU A 17 -1.19 12.03 19.39
CA LEU A 17 -1.48 11.40 20.68
C LEU A 17 -2.98 11.51 21.02
N ASP A 18 -3.83 11.04 20.12
CA ASP A 18 -5.23 10.79 20.46
C ASP A 18 -5.34 9.40 21.09
N TYR A 19 -5.15 9.34 22.42
CA TYR A 19 -5.33 8.11 23.21
C TYR A 19 -6.83 7.86 23.50
N GLY A 20 -7.67 8.02 22.50
CA GLY A 20 -9.05 7.58 22.56
C GLY A 20 -9.11 6.06 22.43
N PHE A 21 -9.10 5.33 23.54
CA PHE A 21 -9.49 3.93 23.59
C PHE A 21 -11.00 3.83 23.35
N ASP A 22 -11.43 4.11 22.11
CA ASP A 22 -12.81 3.86 21.71
C ASP A 22 -12.92 2.43 21.19
N PHE A 23 -13.24 1.50 22.07
CA PHE A 23 -13.49 0.08 21.74
C PHE A 23 -14.75 -0.14 20.89
N SER A 24 -15.51 0.91 20.61
CA SER A 24 -16.76 0.85 19.82
C SER A 24 -16.53 0.67 18.32
N LYS A 25 -15.29 0.79 17.84
CA LYS A 25 -14.91 0.78 16.41
C LYS A 25 -14.14 -0.45 15.97
N SER A 26 -14.31 -1.60 16.64
CA SER A 26 -13.72 -2.83 16.13
C SER A 26 -14.28 -3.16 14.74
N GLY A 27 -13.39 -3.33 13.76
CA GLY A 27 -13.76 -3.58 12.36
C GLY A 27 -13.97 -2.33 11.49
N SER A 28 -13.83 -1.11 12.03
CA SER A 28 -14.05 0.14 11.29
C SER A 28 -12.80 0.75 10.65
N ALA A 29 -11.64 0.09 10.72
CA ALA A 29 -10.44 0.59 10.06
C ALA A 29 -10.48 0.26 8.57
N GLY A 30 -10.61 1.27 7.70
CA GLY A 30 -10.56 1.12 6.25
C GLY A 30 -9.17 0.75 5.73
N PHE A 31 -9.13 0.33 4.48
CA PHE A 31 -7.90 0.09 3.70
C PHE A 31 -6.93 -0.94 4.31
N GLN A 32 -7.45 -1.97 5.01
CA GLN A 32 -6.60 -2.99 5.65
C GLN A 32 -5.78 -3.80 4.64
N PHE A 33 -6.24 -3.94 3.40
CA PHE A 33 -5.51 -4.62 2.32
C PHE A 33 -4.14 -3.97 2.02
N LEU A 34 -3.95 -2.69 2.33
CA LEU A 34 -2.67 -2.00 2.17
C LEU A 34 -1.56 -2.53 3.08
N LYS A 35 -1.91 -3.32 4.10
CA LYS A 35 -0.96 -3.98 4.99
C LYS A 35 -0.50 -5.34 4.46
N ILE A 36 -1.13 -5.85 3.40
CA ILE A 36 -0.74 -7.11 2.79
C ILE A 36 0.57 -6.89 2.03
N ASN A 37 1.56 -7.71 2.33
CA ASN A 37 2.86 -7.64 1.68
C ASN A 37 2.75 -8.05 0.22
N ILE A 38 3.28 -7.22 -0.68
CA ILE A 38 3.30 -7.46 -2.11
C ILE A 38 4.73 -7.77 -2.56
N GLY A 39 4.85 -8.76 -3.43
CA GLY A 39 6.12 -9.24 -3.97
C GLY A 39 6.66 -10.46 -3.22
N ALA A 40 6.96 -11.53 -3.95
CA ALA A 40 7.40 -12.81 -3.38
C ALA A 40 8.71 -12.70 -2.61
N GLY A 41 9.68 -11.93 -3.12
CA GLY A 41 10.99 -11.73 -2.48
C GLY A 41 10.87 -11.10 -1.09
N PRO A 42 10.33 -9.88 -0.97
CA PRO A 42 10.16 -9.23 0.32
C PRO A 42 9.25 -10.00 1.29
N THR A 43 8.19 -10.64 0.78
CA THR A 43 7.31 -11.48 1.59
C THR A 43 8.04 -12.69 2.16
N GLY A 44 8.86 -13.36 1.33
CA GLY A 44 9.70 -14.48 1.77
C GLY A 44 10.76 -14.10 2.81
N MET A 45 11.15 -12.82 2.86
CA MET A 45 12.05 -12.26 3.87
C MET A 45 11.30 -11.72 5.11
N GLY A 46 10.06 -12.14 5.33
CA GLY A 46 9.25 -11.71 6.48
C GLY A 46 8.85 -10.22 6.43
N GLY A 47 8.77 -9.62 5.25
CA GLY A 47 8.42 -8.21 5.09
C GLY A 47 9.60 -7.23 5.20
N ALA A 48 10.84 -7.69 5.17
CA ALA A 48 12.04 -6.85 5.22
C ALA A 48 12.35 -6.16 3.87
N GLY A 49 11.31 -5.69 3.16
CA GLY A 49 11.45 -5.10 1.81
C GLY A 49 11.92 -3.65 1.77
N ALA A 50 11.72 -2.89 2.84
CA ALA A 50 11.89 -1.44 2.82
C ALA A 50 13.32 -0.95 2.48
N SER A 51 14.34 -1.74 2.80
CA SER A 51 15.75 -1.41 2.55
C SER A 51 16.43 -2.29 1.50
N LEU A 52 15.80 -3.39 1.10
CA LEU A 52 16.41 -4.40 0.24
C LEU A 52 15.89 -4.38 -1.20
N VAL A 53 14.70 -3.83 -1.41
CA VAL A 53 14.09 -3.78 -2.76
C VAL A 53 14.58 -2.53 -3.47
N ASP A 54 15.28 -2.74 -4.58
CA ASP A 54 15.91 -1.72 -5.42
C ASP A 54 15.45 -1.79 -6.89
N ASP A 55 14.29 -2.38 -7.12
CA ASP A 55 13.64 -2.49 -8.42
C ASP A 55 12.28 -1.74 -8.44
N GLY A 56 11.49 -1.91 -9.49
CA GLY A 56 10.17 -1.27 -9.60
C GLY A 56 9.19 -1.68 -8.49
N ASN A 57 9.36 -2.87 -7.89
CA ASN A 57 8.51 -3.33 -6.78
C ASN A 57 8.77 -2.57 -5.47
N ALA A 58 9.85 -1.80 -5.40
CA ALA A 58 10.10 -0.89 -4.29
C ALA A 58 8.96 0.13 -4.08
N ILE A 59 8.13 0.37 -5.11
CA ILE A 59 6.93 1.24 -5.03
C ILE A 59 5.96 0.81 -3.91
N PHE A 60 5.95 -0.47 -3.53
CA PHE A 60 5.10 -1.01 -2.45
C PHE A 60 5.74 -0.88 -1.06
N TRP A 61 7.07 -0.66 -0.98
CA TRP A 61 7.83 -0.73 0.26
C TRP A 61 8.50 0.60 0.62
N ASN A 62 9.39 1.04 -0.24
CA ASN A 62 10.12 2.30 -0.10
C ASN A 62 10.24 2.94 -1.47
N VAL A 63 9.46 3.96 -1.71
CA VAL A 63 9.37 4.60 -3.03
C VAL A 63 10.72 5.12 -3.55
N ALA A 64 11.64 5.49 -2.66
CA ALA A 64 12.99 5.88 -3.07
C ALA A 64 13.76 4.72 -3.75
N GLY A 65 13.46 3.46 -3.41
CA GLY A 65 14.09 2.27 -4.00
C GLY A 65 13.79 2.08 -5.48
N ILE A 66 12.71 2.68 -6.03
CA ILE A 66 12.46 2.63 -7.49
C ILE A 66 13.61 3.23 -8.31
N THR A 67 14.44 4.05 -7.68
CA THR A 67 15.63 4.60 -8.31
C THR A 67 16.73 3.58 -8.56
N GLY A 68 16.59 2.33 -8.10
CA GLY A 68 17.48 1.21 -8.42
C GLY A 68 17.31 0.63 -9.82
N ILE A 69 16.18 0.87 -10.50
CA ILE A 69 15.99 0.31 -11.85
C ILE A 69 16.98 0.88 -12.87
N ASP A 70 17.47 0.05 -13.79
CA ASP A 70 18.40 0.51 -14.83
C ASP A 70 17.72 1.37 -15.90
N LYS A 71 16.70 0.85 -16.57
CA LYS A 71 15.99 1.54 -17.66
C LYS A 71 14.49 1.42 -17.56
N PHE A 72 14.01 0.21 -17.39
CA PHE A 72 12.60 -0.15 -17.42
C PHE A 72 12.34 -1.35 -16.51
N HIS A 73 11.22 -1.32 -15.80
CA HIS A 73 10.76 -2.44 -15.00
C HIS A 73 9.28 -2.65 -15.23
N PHE A 74 8.89 -3.89 -15.45
CA PHE A 74 7.51 -4.33 -15.48
C PHE A 74 7.37 -5.59 -14.67
N SER A 75 6.41 -5.62 -13.78
CA SER A 75 6.08 -6.82 -13.00
C SER A 75 4.57 -6.95 -12.82
N VAL A 76 4.11 -8.19 -12.78
CA VAL A 76 2.75 -8.58 -12.41
C VAL A 76 2.86 -9.67 -11.37
N SER A 77 2.04 -9.60 -10.35
CA SER A 77 1.94 -10.62 -9.31
C SER A 77 0.47 -10.99 -9.09
N ASP A 78 0.21 -12.28 -8.95
CA ASP A 78 -1.08 -12.85 -8.59
C ASP A 78 -0.86 -13.79 -7.41
N ASN A 79 -1.51 -13.51 -6.28
CA ASN A 79 -1.35 -14.27 -5.06
C ASN A 79 -2.71 -14.66 -4.48
N ASP A 80 -2.88 -15.93 -4.20
CA ASP A 80 -3.99 -16.41 -3.38
C ASP A 80 -3.72 -16.00 -1.92
N TRP A 81 -4.72 -15.42 -1.29
CA TRP A 81 -4.65 -14.94 0.08
C TRP A 81 -5.64 -15.69 0.97
N LEU A 82 -5.75 -15.28 2.23
CA LEU A 82 -6.59 -15.95 3.22
C LEU A 82 -8.06 -15.91 2.82
N VAL A 83 -8.82 -16.95 3.20
CA VAL A 83 -10.28 -17.04 3.03
C VAL A 83 -10.72 -16.85 1.58
N ASN A 84 -10.09 -17.58 0.65
CA ASN A 84 -10.38 -17.54 -0.79
C ASN A 84 -10.33 -16.12 -1.40
N SER A 85 -9.57 -15.22 -0.79
CA SER A 85 -9.31 -13.91 -1.40
C SER A 85 -8.08 -13.95 -2.30
N LYS A 86 -8.00 -12.99 -3.21
CA LYS A 86 -6.89 -12.80 -4.15
C LYS A 86 -6.38 -11.39 -4.10
N ILE A 87 -5.06 -11.25 -4.21
CA ILE A 87 -4.41 -9.97 -4.38
C ILE A 87 -3.56 -9.99 -5.64
N GLN A 88 -3.90 -9.10 -6.56
CA GLN A 88 -3.20 -8.91 -7.82
C GLN A 88 -2.50 -7.56 -7.81
N SER A 89 -1.30 -7.51 -8.35
CA SER A 89 -0.58 -6.26 -8.49
C SER A 89 0.15 -6.17 -9.82
N ALA A 90 0.29 -4.95 -10.32
CA ALA A 90 1.08 -4.64 -11.49
C ALA A 90 1.90 -3.38 -11.25
N VAL A 91 3.12 -3.36 -11.76
CA VAL A 91 4.02 -2.21 -11.70
C VAL A 91 4.62 -1.98 -13.06
N LEU A 92 4.68 -0.72 -13.44
CA LEU A 92 5.43 -0.23 -14.59
C LEU A 92 6.30 0.94 -14.13
N ALA A 93 7.61 0.85 -14.33
CA ALA A 93 8.53 1.91 -13.98
C ALA A 93 9.53 2.19 -15.12
N LYS A 94 9.88 3.45 -15.29
CA LYS A 94 10.81 3.90 -16.33
C LYS A 94 11.75 4.96 -15.80
N ARG A 95 13.05 4.74 -16.06
CA ARG A 95 14.11 5.70 -15.74
C ARG A 95 14.34 6.69 -16.89
N PHE A 96 14.49 7.95 -16.51
CA PHE A 96 14.94 9.05 -17.39
C PHE A 96 16.10 9.77 -16.69
N LYS A 97 17.33 9.40 -17.01
CA LYS A 97 18.55 9.89 -16.33
C LYS A 97 18.48 9.60 -14.82
N ASP A 98 18.48 10.64 -13.99
CA ASP A 98 18.42 10.52 -12.52
C ASP A 98 17.00 10.39 -11.98
N ASN A 99 16.00 10.50 -12.86
CA ASN A 99 14.59 10.49 -12.48
C ASN A 99 13.94 9.17 -12.86
N VAL A 100 13.06 8.66 -12.00
CA VAL A 100 12.25 7.47 -12.26
C VAL A 100 10.80 7.81 -12.03
N PHE A 101 9.96 7.43 -12.99
CA PHE A 101 8.51 7.50 -12.89
C PHE A 101 7.97 6.08 -12.85
N ALA A 102 7.02 5.85 -11.96
CA ALA A 102 6.38 4.55 -11.85
C ALA A 102 4.88 4.68 -11.62
N VAL A 103 4.16 3.68 -12.11
CA VAL A 103 2.75 3.48 -11.83
C VAL A 103 2.55 2.09 -11.26
N ASN A 104 1.60 1.95 -10.34
CA ASN A 104 1.20 0.65 -9.83
C ASN A 104 -0.30 0.52 -9.67
N LEU A 105 -0.75 -0.70 -9.79
CA LEU A 105 -2.11 -1.14 -9.55
C LEU A 105 -2.10 -2.24 -8.50
N ILE A 106 -3.08 -2.24 -7.62
CA ILE A 106 -3.39 -3.36 -6.73
C ILE A 106 -4.88 -3.59 -6.82
N SER A 107 -5.29 -4.84 -6.95
CA SER A 107 -6.66 -5.28 -6.88
C SER A 107 -6.77 -6.40 -5.85
N PHE A 108 -7.56 -6.18 -4.81
CA PHE A 108 -7.89 -7.18 -3.81
C PHE A 108 -9.34 -7.59 -3.97
N ARG A 109 -9.61 -8.88 -4.03
CA ARG A 109 -10.95 -9.44 -4.19
C ARG A 109 -11.18 -10.56 -3.19
N VAL A 110 -12.32 -10.51 -2.54
CA VAL A 110 -12.81 -11.58 -1.68
C VAL A 110 -13.84 -12.38 -2.46
N GLU A 111 -13.81 -13.71 -2.34
CA GLU A 111 -14.88 -14.55 -2.89
C GLU A 111 -16.22 -14.11 -2.32
N SER A 112 -17.26 -14.04 -3.16
CA SER A 112 -18.59 -13.65 -2.72
C SER A 112 -19.13 -14.60 -1.64
N PHE A 113 -19.68 -14.05 -0.60
CA PHE A 113 -20.24 -14.80 0.51
C PHE A 113 -21.69 -14.37 0.80
N GLU A 114 -22.44 -15.29 1.38
CA GLU A 114 -23.83 -15.02 1.75
C GLU A 114 -23.89 -14.20 3.04
N GLU A 115 -24.68 -13.14 3.02
CA GLU A 115 -24.93 -12.31 4.19
C GLU A 115 -25.65 -13.12 5.27
N THR A 116 -25.22 -13.02 6.51
CA THR A 116 -25.89 -13.61 7.67
C THR A 116 -26.26 -12.52 8.68
N THR A 117 -27.40 -12.66 9.33
CA THR A 117 -27.86 -11.78 10.40
C THR A 117 -28.15 -12.58 11.66
N ILE A 118 -28.38 -11.86 12.78
CA ILE A 118 -28.77 -12.53 14.04
C ILE A 118 -30.12 -13.27 13.87
N GLN A 119 -31.00 -12.76 13.02
CA GLN A 119 -32.32 -13.36 12.75
C GLN A 119 -32.22 -14.50 11.72
N GLU A 120 -31.28 -14.42 10.80
CA GLU A 120 -31.08 -15.39 9.71
C GLU A 120 -29.62 -15.87 9.70
N PRO A 121 -29.21 -16.70 10.70
CA PRO A 121 -27.83 -17.13 10.88
C PRO A 121 -27.32 -18.10 9.81
N TYR A 122 -28.21 -18.68 9.02
CA TYR A 122 -27.90 -19.63 7.95
C TYR A 122 -27.84 -19.00 6.56
N GLY A 123 -28.10 -17.69 6.48
CA GLY A 123 -28.04 -16.89 5.26
C GLY A 123 -29.34 -16.14 4.97
N THR A 124 -29.20 -14.93 4.42
CA THR A 124 -30.34 -14.09 4.00
C THR A 124 -30.72 -14.29 2.55
N GLY A 125 -29.98 -15.12 1.80
CA GLY A 125 -30.07 -15.26 0.33
C GLY A 125 -29.38 -14.14 -0.44
N ARG A 126 -28.82 -13.13 0.25
CA ARG A 126 -28.11 -12.02 -0.38
C ARG A 126 -26.61 -12.32 -0.43
N MET A 127 -26.04 -12.25 -1.66
CA MET A 127 -24.60 -12.37 -1.86
C MET A 127 -23.91 -11.02 -1.70
N VAL A 128 -22.84 -10.98 -0.91
CA VAL A 128 -21.99 -9.82 -0.70
C VAL A 128 -20.68 -9.99 -1.46
N ASN A 129 -20.28 -8.95 -2.17
CA ASN A 129 -18.98 -8.87 -2.85
C ASN A 129 -18.18 -7.77 -2.17
N ALA A 130 -16.96 -8.10 -1.77
CA ALA A 130 -16.04 -7.15 -1.18
C ALA A 130 -14.72 -7.11 -1.95
N GLY A 131 -14.14 -5.94 -2.06
CA GLY A 131 -12.87 -5.79 -2.73
C GLY A 131 -12.33 -4.37 -2.65
N ASP A 132 -11.06 -4.23 -2.98
CA ASP A 132 -10.35 -2.96 -2.93
C ASP A 132 -9.50 -2.79 -4.17
N ASP A 133 -9.41 -1.59 -4.66
CA ASP A 133 -8.56 -1.21 -5.77
C ASP A 133 -7.65 -0.05 -5.37
N LEU A 134 -6.39 -0.13 -5.78
CA LEU A 134 -5.43 0.95 -5.64
C LEU A 134 -4.79 1.28 -6.98
N PHE A 135 -4.75 2.55 -7.30
CA PHE A 135 -3.91 3.13 -8.35
C PHE A 135 -2.88 4.06 -7.72
N GLY A 136 -1.60 3.89 -8.06
CA GLY A 136 -0.52 4.71 -7.53
C GLY A 136 0.34 5.31 -8.64
N LEU A 137 0.76 6.55 -8.43
CA LEU A 137 1.76 7.26 -9.23
C LEU A 137 2.95 7.59 -8.34
N ALA A 138 4.15 7.24 -8.78
CA ALA A 138 5.37 7.49 -8.03
C ALA A 138 6.42 8.20 -8.86
N TYR A 139 7.19 9.00 -8.18
CA TYR A 139 8.37 9.67 -8.70
C TYR A 139 9.53 9.46 -7.72
N GLY A 140 10.68 9.05 -8.25
CA GLY A 140 11.92 8.90 -7.51
C GLY A 140 13.06 9.63 -8.20
N ARG A 141 14.02 10.12 -7.41
CA ARG A 141 15.21 10.79 -7.94
C ARG A 141 16.44 10.48 -7.10
N ASN A 142 17.54 10.18 -7.79
CA ASN A 142 18.87 10.15 -7.20
C ASN A 142 19.43 11.57 -7.13
N PHE A 143 19.67 12.06 -5.92
CA PHE A 143 20.29 13.37 -5.69
C PHE A 143 21.80 13.24 -5.56
N THR A 144 22.27 12.17 -4.94
CA THR A 144 23.69 11.81 -4.81
C THR A 144 23.81 10.29 -4.87
N ASP A 145 25.04 9.77 -4.92
CA ASP A 145 25.32 8.33 -4.87
C ASP A 145 24.81 7.65 -3.58
N LYS A 146 24.47 8.44 -2.54
CA LYS A 146 24.04 7.93 -1.23
C LYS A 146 22.64 8.41 -0.84
N LEU A 147 22.01 9.29 -1.61
CA LEU A 147 20.71 9.87 -1.29
C LEU A 147 19.76 9.80 -2.47
N SER A 148 18.72 9.01 -2.29
CA SER A 148 17.56 8.94 -3.19
C SER A 148 16.32 9.37 -2.43
N LEU A 149 15.45 10.12 -3.09
CA LEU A 149 14.15 10.51 -2.56
C LEU A 149 13.04 10.03 -3.48
N GLY A 150 11.92 9.67 -2.89
CA GLY A 150 10.74 9.26 -3.62
C GLY A 150 9.46 9.82 -3.00
N ILE A 151 8.49 10.07 -3.85
CA ILE A 151 7.13 10.48 -3.48
C ILE A 151 6.13 9.64 -4.25
N GLN A 152 5.02 9.31 -3.62
CA GLN A 152 3.93 8.55 -4.25
C GLN A 152 2.59 9.17 -3.89
N LEU A 153 1.70 9.23 -4.88
CA LEU A 153 0.28 9.51 -4.71
C LEU A 153 -0.49 8.22 -4.92
N LYS A 154 -1.42 7.92 -4.04
CA LYS A 154 -2.27 6.73 -4.10
C LYS A 154 -3.73 7.15 -4.12
N TYR A 155 -4.48 6.62 -5.08
CA TYR A 155 -5.94 6.64 -5.09
C TYR A 155 -6.43 5.24 -4.69
N VAL A 156 -7.29 5.17 -3.70
CA VAL A 156 -7.80 3.90 -3.16
C VAL A 156 -9.32 3.94 -3.21
N ASN A 157 -9.93 2.85 -3.68
CA ASN A 157 -11.36 2.64 -3.70
C ASN A 157 -11.68 1.33 -2.98
N GLU A 158 -12.56 1.39 -1.99
CA GLU A 158 -13.02 0.24 -1.19
C GLU A 158 -14.45 -0.06 -1.60
N ILE A 159 -14.75 -1.32 -1.90
CA ILE A 159 -16.05 -1.83 -2.37
C ILE A 159 -16.58 -2.79 -1.30
N LEU A 160 -17.72 -2.45 -0.76
CA LEU A 160 -18.44 -3.21 0.27
C LEU A 160 -19.88 -3.51 -0.15
#